data_7ce56251a3749f5d4b77413305a7dbce
#
_entry.id   7ce56251a3749f5d4b77413305a7dbce
#
_cell.length_a   1.000
_cell.length_b   1.000
_cell.length_c   1.000
_cell.angle_alpha   90.00
_cell.angle_beta   90.00
_cell.angle_gamma   90.00
#
_symmetry.space_group_name_H-M   'P 1'
#
loop_
_entity.id
_entity.type
_entity.pdbx_description
1 polymer ?
#
loop_
_entity_poly.entity_id
_entity_poly.type
_entity_poly.pdbx_seq_one_letter_code
_entity_poly.pdbx_strand_id
1 'polypeptide(L)'
;MRAMTDTLDIDVLLYQPEIPPNTGNVIRLCANTGARLHLIEPLGFALEDKQLKRASLDYHEYATLQVHASLEAALQRIRPTRLFALSTRGTLRYDQPAYQPGDAFLFGPETRGLPQDLLDGLPERQRLRLPMRPDNRSLNLSNTVAVVVFEAWRQAGFGGGA
;
A
#
# COMPACT_ATOMS: atom_id res chain seq x y z
N MET A 1 1.74 -20.13 22.99
CA MET A 1 0.86 -20.18 21.82
C MET A 1 0.46 -18.78 21.41
N ARG A 2 0.69 -18.47 20.17
CA ARG A 2 0.36 -17.15 19.65
C ARG A 2 -1.16 -16.95 19.75
N ALA A 3 -1.60 -15.89 20.41
CA ALA A 3 -3.00 -15.53 20.36
C ALA A 3 -3.39 -15.39 18.91
N MET A 4 -4.53 -15.95 18.55
CA MET A 4 -5.08 -15.86 17.21
C MET A 4 -5.51 -14.42 16.94
N THR A 5 -4.56 -13.51 16.96
CA THR A 5 -4.79 -12.18 16.41
C THR A 5 -4.71 -12.36 14.91
N ASP A 6 -5.83 -12.69 14.38
CA ASP A 6 -5.92 -13.06 12.99
C ASP A 6 -5.91 -11.83 12.08
N THR A 7 -5.57 -10.66 12.62
CA THR A 7 -5.50 -9.43 11.86
C THR A 7 -4.19 -9.39 11.07
N LEU A 8 -4.30 -9.10 9.81
CA LEU A 8 -3.14 -8.91 8.94
C LEU A 8 -2.29 -7.75 9.46
N ASP A 9 -1.01 -8.02 9.74
CA ASP A 9 -0.10 -7.03 10.32
C ASP A 9 0.82 -6.47 9.24
N ILE A 10 0.27 -5.61 8.40
CA ILE A 10 1.03 -4.88 7.39
C ILE A 10 0.53 -3.44 7.30
N ASP A 11 1.39 -2.57 6.79
CA ASP A 11 1.07 -1.18 6.51
C ASP A 11 1.16 -0.92 5.01
N VAL A 12 0.17 -0.18 4.50
CA VAL A 12 0.13 0.27 3.12
C VAL A 12 0.32 1.78 3.12
N LEU A 13 1.32 2.25 2.39
CA LEU A 13 1.63 3.68 2.28
C LEU A 13 1.42 4.12 0.83
N LEU A 14 0.57 5.11 0.64
CA LEU A 14 0.39 5.76 -0.66
C LEU A 14 1.18 7.06 -0.68
N TYR A 15 2.22 7.12 -1.52
CA TYR A 15 3.10 8.28 -1.63
C TYR A 15 2.50 9.31 -2.57
N GLN A 16 2.02 10.41 -2.01
CA GLN A 16 1.46 11.53 -2.77
C GLN A 16 0.41 11.10 -3.80
N PRO A 17 -0.63 10.37 -3.36
CA PRO A 17 -1.65 9.88 -4.28
C PRO A 17 -2.38 11.04 -4.95
N GLU A 18 -2.79 10.84 -6.22
CA GLU A 18 -3.29 11.90 -7.08
C GLU A 18 -4.78 11.76 -7.43
N ILE A 19 -5.25 10.53 -7.55
CA ILE A 19 -6.58 10.24 -8.11
C ILE A 19 -7.53 9.76 -7.01
N PRO A 20 -8.53 10.57 -6.62
CA PRO A 20 -9.37 10.25 -5.46
C PRO A 20 -10.05 8.88 -5.50
N PRO A 21 -10.65 8.42 -6.61
CA PRO A 21 -11.27 7.10 -6.62
C PRO A 21 -10.31 5.95 -6.30
N ASN A 22 -9.05 6.06 -6.72
CA ASN A 22 -8.06 5.03 -6.41
C ASN A 22 -7.81 4.95 -4.91
N THR A 23 -7.61 6.08 -4.25
CA THR A 23 -7.43 6.11 -2.80
C THR A 23 -8.67 5.59 -2.08
N GLY A 24 -9.86 5.97 -2.54
CA GLY A 24 -11.11 5.45 -1.96
C GLY A 24 -11.21 3.93 -2.04
N ASN A 25 -10.85 3.36 -3.17
CA ASN A 25 -10.83 1.90 -3.34
C ASN A 25 -9.81 1.25 -2.41
N VAL A 26 -8.66 1.88 -2.19
CA VAL A 26 -7.63 1.36 -1.28
C VAL A 26 -8.10 1.43 0.18
N ILE A 27 -8.79 2.50 0.55
CA ILE A 27 -9.40 2.61 1.90
C ILE A 27 -10.29 1.40 2.15
N ARG A 28 -11.17 1.11 1.21
CA ARG A 28 -12.09 -0.03 1.33
C ARG A 28 -11.34 -1.37 1.35
N LEU A 29 -10.35 -1.52 0.50
CA LEU A 29 -9.52 -2.73 0.48
C LEU A 29 -8.84 -2.97 1.82
N CYS A 30 -8.25 -1.94 2.40
CA CYS A 30 -7.56 -2.07 3.68
C CYS A 30 -8.54 -2.40 4.81
N ALA A 31 -9.73 -1.82 4.80
CA ALA A 31 -10.77 -2.17 5.76
C ALA A 31 -11.18 -3.65 5.64
N ASN A 32 -11.27 -4.15 4.40
CA ASN A 32 -11.69 -5.54 4.16
C ASN A 32 -10.62 -6.56 4.53
N THR A 33 -9.35 -6.18 4.52
CA THR A 33 -8.23 -7.11 4.73
C THR A 33 -7.59 -6.97 6.11
N GLY A 34 -7.77 -5.84 6.76
CA GLY A 34 -7.12 -5.54 8.02
C GLY A 34 -5.79 -4.81 7.88
N ALA A 35 -5.35 -4.50 6.66
CA ALA A 35 -4.15 -3.70 6.44
C ALA A 35 -4.38 -2.27 6.93
N ARG A 36 -3.33 -1.64 7.46
CA ARG A 36 -3.38 -0.26 7.93
C ARG A 36 -2.97 0.67 6.78
N LEU A 37 -3.75 1.72 6.54
CA LEU A 37 -3.52 2.63 5.43
C LEU A 37 -2.96 3.96 5.90
N HIS A 38 -1.92 4.42 5.20
CA HIS A 38 -1.26 5.70 5.42
C HIS A 38 -1.17 6.47 4.11
N LEU A 39 -1.53 7.75 4.14
CA LEU A 39 -1.34 8.65 3.01
C LEU A 39 -0.21 9.61 3.32
N ILE A 40 0.66 9.85 2.35
CA ILE A 40 1.80 10.74 2.50
C ILE A 40 1.56 11.99 1.66
N GLU A 41 1.53 13.14 2.31
CA GLU A 41 1.32 14.42 1.67
C GLU A 41 2.52 14.85 0.80
N PRO A 42 2.31 15.71 -0.21
CA PRO A 42 1.03 16.34 -0.55
C PRO A 42 0.09 15.40 -1.30
N LEU A 43 -1.21 15.54 -1.02
CA LEU A 43 -2.24 14.78 -1.71
C LEU A 43 -2.75 15.59 -2.90
N GLY A 44 -3.06 14.91 -4.00
CA GLY A 44 -3.63 15.55 -5.18
C GLY A 44 -5.12 15.86 -5.07
N PHE A 45 -5.70 15.73 -3.89
CA PHE A 45 -7.12 15.93 -3.63
C PHE A 45 -7.34 16.29 -2.17
N ALA A 46 -8.53 16.79 -1.85
CA ALA A 46 -8.94 17.03 -0.46
C ALA A 46 -9.58 15.77 0.12
N LEU A 47 -9.41 15.54 1.42
CA LEU A 47 -10.01 14.37 2.08
C LEU A 47 -11.55 14.43 2.06
N GLU A 48 -12.13 15.61 1.86
CA GLU A 48 -13.57 15.81 1.73
C GLU A 48 -14.09 15.56 0.31
N ASP A 49 -13.21 15.18 -0.62
CA ASP A 49 -13.56 14.96 -2.02
C ASP A 49 -14.69 13.92 -2.14
N LYS A 50 -15.69 14.25 -2.97
CA LYS A 50 -16.86 13.40 -3.14
C LYS A 50 -16.54 12.07 -3.81
N GLN A 51 -15.60 12.07 -4.75
CA GLN A 51 -15.20 10.84 -5.42
C GLN A 51 -14.47 9.90 -4.47
N LEU A 52 -13.65 10.46 -3.56
CA LEU A 52 -12.98 9.68 -2.52
C LEU A 52 -14.01 9.01 -1.61
N LYS A 53 -14.95 9.78 -1.10
CA LYS A 53 -16.00 9.28 -0.19
C LYS A 53 -16.90 8.26 -0.88
N ARG A 54 -17.23 8.50 -2.13
CA ARG A 54 -18.08 7.58 -2.89
C ARG A 54 -17.42 6.23 -3.09
N ALA A 55 -16.11 6.20 -3.33
CA ALA A 55 -15.37 4.96 -3.53
C ALA A 55 -15.18 4.19 -2.22
N SER A 56 -14.99 4.87 -1.09
CA SER A 56 -14.80 4.22 0.20
C SER A 56 -16.10 3.71 0.83
N LEU A 57 -17.24 4.33 0.55
CA LEU A 57 -18.61 3.91 0.91
C LEU A 57 -18.95 3.89 2.40
N ASP A 58 -17.99 3.73 3.32
CA ASP A 58 -18.27 3.59 4.75
C ASP A 58 -17.43 4.59 5.55
N TYR A 59 -18.11 5.31 6.43
CA TYR A 59 -17.47 6.28 7.30
C TYR A 59 -16.42 5.64 8.24
N HIS A 60 -16.65 4.43 8.70
CA HIS A 60 -15.72 3.74 9.60
C HIS A 60 -14.39 3.43 8.91
N GLU A 61 -14.44 3.08 7.65
CA GLU A 61 -13.23 2.83 6.86
C GLU A 61 -12.36 4.09 6.78
N TYR A 62 -13.01 5.23 6.65
CA TYR A 62 -12.36 6.54 6.54
C TYR A 62 -11.71 6.97 7.86
N ALA A 63 -12.31 6.59 8.97
CA ALA A 63 -11.88 7.03 10.31
C ALA A 63 -10.53 6.42 10.73
N THR A 64 -10.12 5.29 10.15
CA THR A 64 -8.86 4.64 10.48
C THR A 64 -7.69 5.15 9.62
N LEU A 65 -7.97 6.04 8.68
CA LEU A 65 -6.96 6.58 7.78
C LEU A 65 -5.98 7.48 8.52
N GLN A 66 -4.69 7.29 8.29
CA GLN A 66 -3.63 8.15 8.83
C GLN A 66 -2.96 8.94 7.71
N VAL A 67 -2.75 10.23 7.95
CA VAL A 67 -2.10 11.12 7.00
C VAL A 67 -0.81 11.64 7.61
N HIS A 68 0.26 11.59 6.85
CA HIS A 68 1.59 12.01 7.30
C HIS A 68 2.13 13.12 6.40
N ALA A 69 2.86 14.05 7.01
CA ALA A 69 3.43 15.19 6.28
C ALA A 69 4.54 14.77 5.31
N SER A 70 5.20 13.65 5.57
CA SER A 70 6.29 13.15 4.73
C SER A 70 6.45 11.64 4.92
N LEU A 71 7.17 11.00 4.00
CA LEU A 71 7.52 9.58 4.15
C LEU A 71 8.36 9.36 5.42
N GLU A 72 9.30 10.25 5.68
CA GLU A 72 10.13 10.18 6.88
C GLU A 72 9.28 10.18 8.16
N ALA A 73 8.33 11.09 8.25
CA ALA A 73 7.42 11.16 9.40
C ALA A 73 6.61 9.87 9.54
N ALA A 74 6.12 9.34 8.43
CA ALA A 74 5.37 8.08 8.43
C ALA A 74 6.23 6.92 8.94
N LEU A 75 7.45 6.79 8.44
CA LEU A 75 8.34 5.69 8.84
C LEU A 75 8.77 5.79 10.30
N GLN A 76 8.97 7.00 10.83
CA GLN A 76 9.26 7.19 12.24
C GLN A 76 8.11 6.73 13.13
N ARG A 77 6.89 6.92 12.68
CA ARG A 77 5.71 6.53 13.45
C ARG A 77 5.41 5.04 13.32
N ILE A 78 5.52 4.49 12.11
CA ILE A 78 5.19 3.09 11.83
C ILE A 78 6.28 2.14 12.28
N ARG A 79 7.53 2.48 12.05
CA ARG A 79 8.70 1.65 12.31
C ARG A 79 8.53 0.24 11.74
N PRO A 80 8.39 0.13 10.41
CA PRO A 80 8.12 -1.16 9.79
C PRO A 80 9.29 -2.14 9.97
N THR A 81 8.98 -3.42 9.96
CA THR A 81 9.99 -4.47 9.93
C THR A 81 10.85 -4.33 8.69
N ARG A 82 10.22 -4.16 7.53
CA ARG A 82 10.87 -3.84 6.27
C ARG A 82 9.95 -2.94 5.45
N LEU A 83 10.54 -2.10 4.62
CA LEU A 83 9.79 -1.28 3.67
C LEU A 83 10.03 -1.83 2.26
N PHE A 84 8.96 -2.24 1.59
CA PHE A 84 9.01 -2.66 0.20
C PHE A 84 8.39 -1.57 -0.67
N ALA A 85 9.04 -1.22 -1.77
CA ALA A 85 8.51 -0.26 -2.73
C ALA A 85 8.03 -0.99 -3.98
N LEU A 86 6.85 -0.63 -4.45
CA LEU A 86 6.27 -1.18 -5.68
C LEU A 86 6.55 -0.21 -6.83
N SER A 87 7.20 -0.72 -7.88
CA SER A 87 7.59 0.10 -9.03
C SER A 87 7.70 -0.79 -10.26
N THR A 88 7.38 -0.22 -11.42
CA THR A 88 7.65 -0.89 -12.70
C THR A 88 9.14 -1.08 -12.94
N ARG A 89 9.98 -0.37 -12.19
CA ARG A 89 11.45 -0.48 -12.21
C ARG A 89 11.99 -1.40 -11.13
N GLY A 90 11.12 -2.11 -10.42
CA GLY A 90 11.54 -3.09 -9.42
C GLY A 90 12.22 -4.28 -10.06
N THR A 91 13.11 -4.91 -9.31
CA THR A 91 13.89 -6.05 -9.78
C THR A 91 13.38 -7.39 -9.26
N LEU A 92 12.66 -7.37 -8.17
CA LEU A 92 12.17 -8.59 -7.51
C LEU A 92 10.65 -8.70 -7.70
N ARG A 93 10.20 -9.87 -8.11
CA ARG A 93 8.76 -10.11 -8.26
C ARG A 93 8.08 -10.09 -6.89
N TYR A 94 6.91 -9.49 -6.81
CA TYR A 94 6.19 -9.21 -5.57
C TYR A 94 5.87 -10.44 -4.71
N ASP A 95 5.80 -11.63 -5.30
CA ASP A 95 5.45 -12.86 -4.58
C ASP A 95 6.66 -13.64 -4.08
N GLN A 96 7.88 -13.18 -4.36
CA GLN A 96 9.09 -13.88 -3.97
C GLN A 96 9.50 -13.66 -2.50
N PRO A 97 9.34 -12.46 -1.91
CA PRO A 97 9.69 -12.31 -0.49
C PRO A 97 8.77 -13.12 0.41
N ALA A 98 9.32 -13.64 1.50
CA ALA A 98 8.53 -14.17 2.60
C ALA A 98 8.17 -13.00 3.51
N TYR A 99 6.95 -12.51 3.43
CA TYR A 99 6.52 -11.36 4.19
C TYR A 99 6.37 -11.68 5.66
N GLN A 100 6.65 -10.69 6.50
CA GLN A 100 6.66 -10.82 7.94
C GLN A 100 5.70 -9.81 8.58
N PRO A 101 5.20 -10.09 9.78
CA PRO A 101 4.41 -9.09 10.51
C PRO A 101 5.18 -7.78 10.64
N GLY A 102 4.49 -6.67 10.43
CA GLY A 102 5.10 -5.35 10.48
C GLY A 102 5.75 -4.89 9.18
N ASP A 103 5.71 -5.69 8.12
CA ASP A 103 6.18 -5.23 6.82
C ASP A 103 5.27 -4.14 6.27
N ALA A 104 5.87 -3.20 5.54
CA ALA A 104 5.18 -2.08 4.93
C ALA A 104 5.42 -2.07 3.42
N PHE A 105 4.42 -1.60 2.68
CA PHE A 105 4.45 -1.51 1.22
C PHE A 105 4.18 -0.07 0.79
N LEU A 106 5.06 0.47 -0.03
CA LEU A 106 5.00 1.84 -0.52
C LEU A 106 4.65 1.85 -2.00
N PHE A 107 3.60 2.61 -2.32
CA PHE A 107 3.10 2.75 -3.70
C PHE A 107 3.21 4.20 -4.14
N GLY A 108 3.62 4.41 -5.37
CA GLY A 108 3.85 5.75 -5.89
C GLY A 108 2.61 6.44 -6.45
N PRO A 109 2.72 7.74 -6.73
CA PRO A 109 1.65 8.48 -7.40
C PRO A 109 1.30 7.87 -8.75
N GLU A 110 0.03 7.95 -9.12
CA GLU A 110 -0.50 7.22 -10.27
C GLU A 110 0.16 7.59 -11.59
N THR A 111 0.51 8.87 -11.78
CA THR A 111 1.07 9.34 -13.06
C THR A 111 2.59 9.34 -13.12
N ARG A 112 3.27 9.39 -11.97
CA ARG A 112 4.73 9.57 -11.91
C ARG A 112 5.49 8.37 -11.38
N GLY A 113 4.84 7.52 -10.58
CA GLY A 113 5.53 6.50 -9.83
C GLY A 113 6.41 7.07 -8.72
N LEU A 114 7.14 6.23 -8.03
CA LEU A 114 8.04 6.66 -6.96
C LEU A 114 9.27 7.35 -7.53
N PRO A 115 9.80 8.39 -6.85
CA PRO A 115 11.05 9.02 -7.28
C PRO A 115 12.20 8.02 -7.35
N GLN A 116 13.07 8.18 -8.34
CA GLN A 116 14.20 7.27 -8.55
C GLN A 116 15.17 7.26 -7.37
N ASP A 117 15.45 8.41 -6.78
CA ASP A 117 16.34 8.51 -5.63
C ASP A 117 15.79 7.78 -4.41
N LEU A 118 14.47 7.77 -4.24
CA LEU A 118 13.84 7.00 -3.17
C LEU A 118 14.05 5.50 -3.40
N LEU A 119 13.84 5.04 -4.63
CA LEU A 119 14.08 3.64 -4.99
C LEU A 119 15.54 3.26 -4.79
N ASP A 120 16.45 4.13 -5.22
CA ASP A 120 17.89 3.89 -5.11
C ASP A 120 18.34 3.77 -3.66
N GLY A 121 17.63 4.41 -2.74
CA GLY A 121 17.90 4.34 -1.31
C GLY A 121 17.46 3.04 -0.65
N LEU A 122 16.73 2.18 -1.36
CA LEU A 122 16.27 0.90 -0.83
C LEU A 122 17.13 -0.25 -1.38
N PRO A 123 17.36 -1.31 -0.59
CA PRO A 123 18.01 -2.52 -1.11
C PRO A 123 17.22 -3.10 -2.28
N GLU A 124 17.89 -3.73 -3.23
CA GLU A 124 17.23 -4.33 -4.40
C GLU A 124 16.13 -5.32 -4.00
N ARG A 125 16.35 -6.07 -2.91
CA ARG A 125 15.37 -7.04 -2.41
C ARG A 125 14.10 -6.41 -1.87
N GLN A 126 14.07 -5.09 -1.75
CA GLN A 126 12.90 -4.34 -1.30
C GLN A 126 12.28 -3.51 -2.42
N ARG A 127 12.74 -3.67 -3.65
CA ARG A 127 12.18 -3.02 -4.83
C ARG A 127 11.41 -4.05 -5.63
N LEU A 128 10.10 -4.03 -5.47
CA LEU A 128 9.22 -5.06 -6.01
C LEU A 128 8.54 -4.60 -7.30
N ARG A 129 8.16 -5.56 -8.11
CA ARG A 129 7.34 -5.29 -9.28
C ARG A 129 6.28 -6.39 -9.45
N LEU A 130 5.16 -6.01 -10.07
CA LEU A 130 4.18 -6.96 -10.56
C LEU A 130 4.54 -7.32 -12.00
N PRO A 131 4.53 -8.60 -12.37
CA PRO A 131 4.77 -8.95 -13.76
C PRO A 131 3.64 -8.43 -14.65
N MET A 132 4.01 -7.94 -15.82
CA MET A 132 3.07 -7.46 -16.83
C MET A 132 3.51 -7.95 -18.19
N ARG A 133 2.55 -8.09 -19.11
CA ARG A 133 2.89 -8.43 -20.47
C ARG A 133 3.68 -7.28 -21.10
N PRO A 134 4.63 -7.60 -22.01
CA PRO A 134 5.41 -6.54 -22.67
C PRO A 134 4.52 -5.51 -23.37
N ASP A 135 5.02 -4.28 -23.47
CA ASP A 135 4.40 -3.15 -24.17
C ASP A 135 3.11 -2.64 -23.52
N ASN A 136 2.83 -3.05 -22.29
CA ASN A 136 1.70 -2.53 -21.56
C ASN A 136 2.14 -1.49 -20.53
N ARG A 137 1.18 -0.62 -20.15
CA ARG A 137 1.39 0.39 -19.14
C ARG A 137 1.31 -0.24 -17.74
N SER A 138 1.63 0.57 -16.74
CA SER A 138 1.45 0.16 -15.34
C SER A 138 -0.02 -0.15 -15.03
N LEU A 139 -0.24 -1.02 -14.05
CA LEU A 139 -1.58 -1.32 -13.57
C LEU A 139 -2.15 -0.14 -12.81
N ASN A 140 -3.49 -0.09 -12.73
CA ASN A 140 -4.18 0.85 -11.86
C ASN A 140 -3.68 0.70 -10.42
N LEU A 141 -3.52 1.81 -9.72
CA LEU A 141 -2.96 1.82 -8.36
C LEU A 141 -3.74 0.91 -7.41
N SER A 142 -5.05 1.04 -7.36
CA SER A 142 -5.83 0.24 -6.42
C SER A 142 -5.76 -1.25 -6.73
N ASN A 143 -5.67 -1.62 -8.00
CA ASN A 143 -5.47 -3.02 -8.40
C ASN A 143 -4.10 -3.53 -7.94
N THR A 144 -3.07 -2.72 -8.10
CA THR A 144 -1.72 -3.08 -7.65
C THR A 144 -1.70 -3.31 -6.14
N VAL A 145 -2.30 -2.41 -5.38
CA VAL A 145 -2.38 -2.55 -3.92
C VAL A 145 -3.12 -3.83 -3.55
N ALA A 146 -4.24 -4.11 -4.21
CA ALA A 146 -5.02 -5.33 -3.94
C ALA A 146 -4.20 -6.59 -4.15
N VAL A 147 -3.47 -6.66 -5.26
CA VAL A 147 -2.64 -7.84 -5.56
C VAL A 147 -1.59 -8.06 -4.47
N VAL A 148 -0.89 -7.00 -4.07
CA VAL A 148 0.18 -7.10 -3.07
C VAL A 148 -0.38 -7.45 -1.69
N VAL A 149 -1.44 -6.78 -1.27
CA VAL A 149 -2.06 -7.01 0.04
C VAL A 149 -2.60 -8.44 0.14
N PHE A 150 -3.28 -8.92 -0.88
CA PHE A 150 -3.80 -10.30 -0.88
C PHE A 150 -2.69 -11.33 -0.91
N GLU A 151 -1.58 -11.07 -1.56
CA GLU A 151 -0.43 -11.98 -1.52
C GLU A 151 0.15 -12.05 -0.11
N ALA A 152 0.34 -10.91 0.56
CA ALA A 152 0.83 -10.89 1.93
C ALA A 152 -0.14 -11.62 2.87
N TRP A 153 -1.43 -11.41 2.69
CA TRP A 153 -2.46 -12.06 3.49
C TRP A 153 -2.51 -13.56 3.24
N ARG A 154 -2.37 -13.98 1.99
CA ARG A 154 -2.27 -15.41 1.63
C ARG A 154 -1.10 -16.07 2.36
N GLN A 155 0.06 -15.44 2.35
CA GLN A 155 1.24 -15.97 3.03
C GLN A 155 1.01 -16.10 4.54
N ALA A 156 0.22 -15.19 5.11
CA ALA A 156 -0.15 -15.22 6.53
C ALA A 156 -1.32 -16.18 6.83
N GLY A 157 -1.81 -16.93 5.83
CA GLY A 157 -2.87 -17.91 6.00
C GLY A 157 -4.27 -17.32 5.99
N PHE A 158 -4.46 -16.12 5.48
CA PHE A 158 -5.74 -15.41 5.46
C PHE A 158 -6.37 -15.26 6.84
N GLY A 159 -5.55 -15.09 7.87
CA GLY A 159 -6.03 -14.94 9.24
C GLY A 159 -7.07 -13.82 9.36
N GLY A 160 -8.15 -14.09 10.10
CA GLY A 160 -9.28 -13.17 10.24
C GLY A 160 -10.24 -13.17 9.07
N GLY A 161 -9.91 -13.87 7.98
CA GLY A 161 -10.79 -13.98 6.82
C GLY A 161 -11.86 -15.06 7.01
N ALA A 162 -13.00 -14.85 6.37
CA ALA A 162 -14.12 -15.80 6.43
C ALA A 162 -14.20 -16.63 5.15
#